data_6094114302bf5d053a9f68ee1a83b06e
#
_entry.id   6094114302bf5d053a9f68ee1a83b06e
#
_cell.length_a   1.000
_cell.length_b   1.000
_cell.length_c   1.000
_cell.angle_alpha   90.00
_cell.angle_beta   90.00
_cell.angle_gamma   90.00
#
_symmetry.space_group_name_H-M   'P 1'
#
loop_
_entity.id
_entity.type
_entity.pdbx_description
1 polymer ?
#
loop_
_entity_poly.entity_id
_entity_poly.type
_entity_poly.pdbx_seq_one_letter_code
_entity_poly.pdbx_strand_id
1 'polypeptide(L)'
;MNIKAFQVNELGVNCYLIWDDKSREAALIDCGAQAEYEWDAINIEMKGRNLMLKYALLTHCHFDHIMGLPFIHRTYGLCPIFHELDQRVYDAMPQMAAQFGISMPLPMPAPHKYVKDGDELTLGEETIKIIHTPGHTWGGVCYYAEKSGVLFSGDTLFRGSLGRTDLGGDMDEELNSIKKRILTLPGETLIYPGHGPSTTAAW
;
A
#
# COMPACT_ATOMS: atom_id res chain seq x y z
N MET A 1 -8.56 -9.55 -11.87
CA MET A 1 -7.98 -9.50 -10.51
C MET A 1 -9.10 -9.34 -9.49
N ASN A 2 -9.02 -10.01 -8.35
CA ASN A 2 -9.95 -9.84 -7.23
C ASN A 2 -9.34 -8.93 -6.17
N ILE A 3 -10.19 -8.23 -5.42
CA ILE A 3 -9.78 -7.26 -4.41
C ILE A 3 -10.67 -7.43 -3.18
N LYS A 4 -10.05 -7.45 -1.99
CA LYS A 4 -10.75 -7.35 -0.72
C LYS A 4 -10.02 -6.34 0.17
N ALA A 5 -10.77 -5.36 0.67
CA ALA A 5 -10.25 -4.38 1.62
C ALA A 5 -10.53 -4.86 3.05
N PHE A 6 -9.55 -4.65 3.93
CA PHE A 6 -9.66 -4.79 5.37
C PHE A 6 -9.32 -3.44 5.98
N GLN A 7 -10.23 -2.86 6.72
CA GLN A 7 -9.93 -1.67 7.49
C GLN A 7 -9.25 -2.09 8.79
N VAL A 8 -8.03 -1.62 9.01
CA VAL A 8 -7.18 -2.05 10.12
C VAL A 8 -6.64 -0.85 10.89
N ASN A 9 -6.17 -1.11 12.09
CA ASN A 9 -5.65 -0.18 13.09
C ASN A 9 -6.60 0.98 13.47
N GLU A 10 -6.19 1.78 14.47
CA GLU A 10 -7.01 2.89 14.99
C GLU A 10 -7.17 4.05 14.02
N LEU A 11 -6.29 4.14 13.00
CA LEU A 11 -6.34 5.17 11.97
C LEU A 11 -7.18 4.76 10.77
N GLY A 12 -7.66 3.50 10.74
CA GLY A 12 -8.59 3.01 9.73
C GLY A 12 -7.97 2.87 8.33
N VAL A 13 -6.72 2.42 8.27
CA VAL A 13 -6.04 2.14 6.99
C VAL A 13 -6.74 1.02 6.23
N ASN A 14 -6.86 1.18 4.93
CA ASN A 14 -7.32 0.15 4.02
C ASN A 14 -6.14 -0.75 3.61
N CYS A 15 -6.04 -1.92 4.22
CA CYS A 15 -5.17 -2.99 3.74
C CYS A 15 -5.88 -3.73 2.61
N TYR A 16 -5.27 -3.81 1.43
CA TYR A 16 -5.85 -4.50 0.29
C TYR A 16 -5.19 -5.86 0.05
N LEU A 17 -6.00 -6.91 0.12
CA LEU A 17 -5.66 -8.23 -0.39
C LEU A 17 -6.12 -8.31 -1.85
N ILE A 18 -5.16 -8.51 -2.76
CA ILE A 18 -5.43 -8.69 -4.19
C ILE A 18 -4.95 -10.07 -4.64
N TRP A 19 -5.68 -10.71 -5.56
CA TRP A 19 -5.30 -12.04 -6.03
C TRP A 19 -5.85 -12.39 -7.41
N ASP A 20 -5.20 -13.35 -8.04
CA ASP A 20 -5.67 -14.01 -9.24
C ASP A 20 -6.24 -15.40 -8.91
N ASP A 21 -7.48 -15.68 -9.37
CA ASP A 21 -8.17 -16.93 -9.04
C ASP A 21 -7.55 -18.17 -9.70
N LYS A 22 -6.88 -18.01 -10.84
CA LYS A 22 -6.30 -19.14 -11.56
C LYS A 22 -4.98 -19.57 -10.95
N SER A 23 -4.07 -18.63 -10.77
CA SER A 23 -2.74 -18.91 -10.21
C SER A 23 -2.73 -19.01 -8.70
N ARG A 24 -3.74 -18.46 -8.02
CA ARG A 24 -3.79 -18.28 -6.56
C ARG A 24 -2.71 -17.36 -6.01
N GLU A 25 -1.94 -16.69 -6.88
CA GLU A 25 -0.99 -15.68 -6.46
C GLU A 25 -1.73 -14.48 -5.85
N ALA A 26 -1.22 -13.99 -4.73
CA ALA A 26 -1.79 -12.86 -3.99
C ALA A 26 -0.72 -11.84 -3.58
N ALA A 27 -1.17 -10.62 -3.34
CA ALA A 27 -0.36 -9.58 -2.73
C ALA A 27 -1.17 -8.84 -1.66
N LEU A 28 -0.49 -8.36 -0.63
CA LEU A 28 -1.03 -7.41 0.33
C LEU A 28 -0.43 -6.04 0.04
N ILE A 29 -1.29 -5.03 -0.05
CA ILE A 29 -0.91 -3.62 -0.20
C ILE A 29 -1.26 -2.90 1.09
N ASP A 30 -0.30 -2.20 1.69
CA ASP A 30 -0.42 -1.42 2.91
C ASP A 30 -1.04 -2.21 4.08
N CYS A 31 -0.39 -3.32 4.44
CA CYS A 31 -0.84 -4.12 5.58
C CYS A 31 -0.52 -3.42 6.89
N GLY A 32 -1.43 -2.58 7.34
CA GLY A 32 -1.35 -1.83 8.59
C GLY A 32 -1.90 -2.55 9.81
N ALA A 33 -2.13 -3.87 9.76
CA ALA A 33 -2.66 -4.64 10.89
C ALA A 33 -1.78 -4.45 12.14
N GLN A 34 -2.35 -3.83 13.18
CA GLN A 34 -1.65 -3.52 14.43
C GLN A 34 -1.75 -4.65 15.44
N ALA A 35 -2.88 -5.36 15.45
CA ALA A 35 -3.18 -6.41 16.40
C ALA A 35 -3.28 -7.79 15.73
N GLU A 36 -3.03 -8.86 16.53
CA GLU A 36 -3.15 -10.24 16.04
C GLU A 36 -4.52 -10.55 15.43
N TYR A 37 -5.61 -10.06 16.02
CA TYR A 37 -6.96 -10.34 15.52
C TYR A 37 -7.22 -9.73 14.13
N GLU A 38 -6.61 -8.59 13.81
CA GLU A 38 -6.68 -7.95 12.49
C GLU A 38 -5.89 -8.78 11.46
N TRP A 39 -4.68 -9.19 11.85
CA TRP A 39 -3.88 -10.09 11.04
C TRP A 39 -4.58 -11.43 10.81
N ASP A 40 -5.17 -12.02 11.85
CA ASP A 40 -5.88 -13.29 11.73
C ASP A 40 -7.05 -13.22 10.75
N ALA A 41 -7.80 -12.11 10.74
CA ALA A 41 -8.88 -11.91 9.78
C ALA A 41 -8.37 -11.94 8.32
N ILE A 42 -7.23 -11.28 8.03
CA ILE A 42 -6.59 -11.29 6.72
C ILE A 42 -6.07 -12.70 6.38
N ASN A 43 -5.37 -13.32 7.32
CA ASN A 43 -4.73 -14.63 7.12
C ASN A 43 -5.75 -15.76 6.96
N ILE A 44 -6.87 -15.72 7.67
CA ILE A 44 -8.00 -16.66 7.50
C ILE A 44 -8.59 -16.55 6.10
N GLU A 45 -8.78 -15.33 5.57
CA GLU A 45 -9.26 -15.12 4.21
C GLU A 45 -8.31 -15.72 3.16
N MET A 46 -7.01 -15.46 3.33
CA MET A 46 -5.99 -16.01 2.43
C MET A 46 -5.97 -17.55 2.47
N LYS A 47 -5.98 -18.13 3.66
CA LYS A 47 -6.00 -19.60 3.85
C LYS A 47 -7.28 -20.24 3.31
N GLY A 48 -8.44 -19.63 3.59
CA GLY A 48 -9.74 -20.12 3.12
C GLY A 48 -9.86 -20.19 1.60
N ARG A 49 -9.09 -19.34 0.89
CA ARG A 49 -9.00 -19.33 -0.57
C ARG A 49 -7.81 -20.08 -1.13
N ASN A 50 -6.96 -20.67 -0.30
CA ASN A 50 -5.69 -21.28 -0.69
C ASN A 50 -4.79 -20.33 -1.50
N LEU A 51 -4.67 -19.08 -1.06
CA LEU A 51 -3.85 -18.08 -1.72
C LEU A 51 -2.37 -18.25 -1.35
N MET A 52 -1.50 -17.98 -2.34
CA MET A 52 -0.06 -17.95 -2.18
C MET A 52 0.38 -16.48 -2.15
N LEU A 53 0.68 -15.96 -0.96
CA LEU A 53 1.14 -14.58 -0.82
C LEU A 53 2.53 -14.44 -1.46
N LYS A 54 2.62 -13.61 -2.49
CA LYS A 54 3.82 -13.39 -3.31
C LYS A 54 4.52 -12.08 -2.96
N TYR A 55 3.74 -11.05 -2.62
CA TYR A 55 4.25 -9.72 -2.36
C TYR A 55 3.62 -9.08 -1.13
N ALA A 56 4.45 -8.36 -0.36
CA ALA A 56 4.04 -7.38 0.64
C ALA A 56 4.45 -5.99 0.11
N LEU A 57 3.48 -5.26 -0.44
CA LEU A 57 3.68 -4.00 -1.14
C LEU A 57 3.31 -2.84 -0.23
N LEU A 58 4.11 -1.77 -0.26
CA LEU A 58 3.80 -0.52 0.41
C LEU A 58 3.69 0.59 -0.61
N THR A 59 2.63 1.38 -0.52
CA THR A 59 2.52 2.63 -1.28
C THR A 59 3.46 3.67 -0.75
N HIS A 60 3.63 3.71 0.57
CA HIS A 60 4.58 4.54 1.31
C HIS A 60 4.83 3.93 2.71
N CYS A 61 5.72 4.51 3.48
CA CYS A 61 6.21 3.89 4.71
C CYS A 61 5.74 4.56 6.01
N HIS A 62 4.61 5.27 6.05
CA HIS A 62 4.06 5.74 7.33
C HIS A 62 3.64 4.54 8.20
N PHE A 63 3.71 4.72 9.53
CA PHE A 63 3.61 3.63 10.51
C PHE A 63 2.29 2.85 10.39
N ASP A 64 1.20 3.53 10.11
CA ASP A 64 -0.13 2.91 10.00
C ASP A 64 -0.28 1.99 8.77
N HIS A 65 0.54 2.18 7.72
CA HIS A 65 0.56 1.32 6.55
C HIS A 65 1.48 0.09 6.69
N ILE A 66 2.39 0.10 7.67
CA ILE A 66 3.46 -0.90 7.79
C ILE A 66 3.35 -1.81 9.02
N MET A 67 2.42 -1.54 9.94
CA MET A 67 2.30 -2.26 11.23
C MET A 67 2.13 -3.77 11.08
N GLY A 68 1.54 -4.25 9.99
CA GLY A 68 1.30 -5.66 9.74
C GLY A 68 2.50 -6.45 9.18
N LEU A 69 3.59 -5.76 8.82
CA LEU A 69 4.75 -6.41 8.23
C LEU A 69 5.41 -7.48 9.12
N PRO A 70 5.54 -7.29 10.44
CA PRO A 70 6.06 -8.35 11.33
C PRO A 70 5.23 -9.62 11.30
N PHE A 71 3.90 -9.51 11.17
CA PHE A 71 3.02 -10.67 11.05
C PHE A 71 3.21 -11.38 9.70
N ILE A 72 3.28 -10.63 8.59
CA ILE A 72 3.56 -11.18 7.26
C ILE A 72 4.90 -11.91 7.26
N HIS A 73 5.94 -11.27 7.78
CA HIS A 73 7.28 -11.86 7.82
C HIS A 73 7.33 -13.14 8.67
N ARG A 74 6.73 -13.11 9.86
CA ARG A 74 6.65 -14.29 10.75
C ARG A 74 5.91 -15.46 10.11
N THR A 75 4.83 -15.18 9.35
CA THR A 75 3.95 -16.21 8.80
C THR A 75 4.42 -16.75 7.46
N TYR A 76 4.91 -15.88 6.58
CA TYR A 76 5.23 -16.19 5.18
C TYR A 76 6.71 -15.98 4.81
N GLY A 77 7.53 -15.44 5.70
CA GLY A 77 8.95 -15.13 5.43
C GLY A 77 9.14 -13.97 4.44
N LEU A 78 8.07 -13.27 4.07
CA LEU A 78 8.14 -12.17 3.11
C LEU A 78 8.63 -10.88 3.77
N CYS A 79 9.36 -10.10 3.00
CA CYS A 79 9.85 -8.78 3.36
C CYS A 79 9.15 -7.71 2.51
N PRO A 80 9.04 -6.46 3.00
CA PRO A 80 8.34 -5.40 2.28
C PRO A 80 9.06 -5.00 1.00
N ILE A 81 8.25 -4.51 0.04
CA ILE A 81 8.68 -3.92 -1.22
C ILE A 81 8.12 -2.50 -1.27
N PHE A 82 8.99 -1.50 -1.41
CA PHE A 82 8.62 -0.09 -1.48
C PHE A 82 9.70 0.72 -2.23
N HIS A 83 9.47 2.01 -2.45
CA HIS A 83 10.43 2.87 -3.13
C HIS A 83 11.59 3.28 -2.21
N GLU A 84 12.83 3.25 -2.72
CA GLU A 84 14.05 3.49 -1.90
C GLU A 84 14.07 4.84 -1.18
N LEU A 85 13.43 5.87 -1.73
CA LEU A 85 13.37 7.20 -1.10
C LEU A 85 12.60 7.20 0.23
N ASP A 86 11.77 6.18 0.48
CA ASP A 86 11.05 6.02 1.75
C ASP A 86 11.83 5.21 2.80
N GLN A 87 13.05 4.77 2.53
CA GLN A 87 13.84 4.01 3.50
C GLN A 87 14.01 4.76 4.83
N ARG A 88 14.29 6.08 4.76
CA ARG A 88 14.44 6.89 5.97
C ARG A 88 13.13 7.02 6.75
N VAL A 89 12.00 7.11 6.04
CA VAL A 89 10.68 7.11 6.65
C VAL A 89 10.47 5.77 7.36
N TYR A 90 10.68 4.66 6.67
CA TYR A 90 10.56 3.30 7.22
C TYR A 90 11.34 3.12 8.52
N ASP A 91 12.61 3.51 8.53
CA ASP A 91 13.50 3.36 9.68
C ASP A 91 13.08 4.23 10.89
N ALA A 92 12.46 5.39 10.63
CA ALA A 92 12.03 6.32 11.67
C ALA A 92 10.66 5.96 12.28
N MET A 93 9.85 5.15 11.61
CA MET A 93 8.45 4.92 11.99
C MET A 93 8.24 4.30 13.37
N PRO A 94 9.02 3.31 13.84
CA PRO A 94 8.84 2.79 15.19
C PRO A 94 8.98 3.87 16.28
N GLN A 95 9.94 4.77 16.10
CA GLN A 95 10.14 5.88 17.02
C GLN A 95 9.06 6.96 16.90
N MET A 96 8.63 7.26 15.66
CA MET A 96 7.57 8.23 15.42
C MET A 96 6.23 7.74 15.99
N ALA A 97 5.85 6.49 15.75
CA ALA A 97 4.64 5.89 16.34
C ALA A 97 4.64 6.00 17.87
N ALA A 98 5.79 5.70 18.51
CA ALA A 98 5.93 5.83 19.96
C ALA A 98 5.73 7.27 20.47
N GLN A 99 6.14 8.29 19.69
CA GLN A 99 5.89 9.71 20.02
C GLN A 99 4.41 10.07 19.98
N PHE A 100 3.63 9.38 19.14
CA PHE A 100 2.17 9.50 19.10
C PHE A 100 1.45 8.57 20.09
N GLY A 101 2.18 7.85 20.93
CA GLY A 101 1.62 6.89 21.90
C GLY A 101 1.11 5.59 21.26
N ILE A 102 1.51 5.32 20.01
CA ILE A 102 1.08 4.15 19.26
C ILE A 102 2.12 3.04 19.41
N SER A 103 1.67 1.85 19.80
CA SER A 103 2.52 0.66 19.87
C SER A 103 2.54 -0.07 18.53
N MET A 104 3.72 -0.23 17.96
CA MET A 104 3.93 -1.01 16.74
C MET A 104 4.39 -2.44 17.06
N PRO A 105 3.90 -3.45 16.32
CA PRO A 105 4.50 -4.78 16.33
C PRO A 105 5.96 -4.74 15.89
N LEU A 106 6.84 -5.44 16.58
CA LEU A 106 8.28 -5.46 16.32
C LEU A 106 8.82 -6.90 16.36
N PRO A 107 10.00 -7.20 15.75
CA PRO A 107 10.83 -6.29 14.95
C PRO A 107 10.28 -6.05 13.54
N MET A 108 10.58 -4.88 12.97
CA MET A 108 10.27 -4.58 11.57
C MET A 108 11.21 -5.37 10.65
N PRO A 109 10.70 -6.08 9.63
CA PRO A 109 11.54 -6.82 8.69
C PRO A 109 12.31 -5.86 7.77
N ALA A 110 13.57 -6.17 7.47
CA ALA A 110 14.33 -5.41 6.49
C ALA A 110 13.69 -5.51 5.09
N PRO A 111 13.73 -4.46 4.26
CA PRO A 111 13.21 -4.51 2.90
C PRO A 111 14.01 -5.53 2.06
N HIS A 112 13.30 -6.28 1.22
CA HIS A 112 13.92 -7.24 0.31
C HIS A 112 14.32 -6.61 -1.02
N LYS A 113 13.46 -5.70 -1.51
CA LYS A 113 13.60 -5.09 -2.84
C LYS A 113 12.98 -3.69 -2.82
N TYR A 114 13.59 -2.78 -3.55
CA TYR A 114 13.00 -1.50 -3.87
C TYR A 114 12.35 -1.54 -5.26
N VAL A 115 11.29 -0.76 -5.41
CA VAL A 115 10.66 -0.47 -6.70
C VAL A 115 10.93 0.97 -7.10
N LYS A 116 10.83 1.24 -8.39
CA LYS A 116 10.96 2.57 -8.99
C LYS A 116 9.88 2.79 -10.04
N ASP A 117 9.78 4.02 -10.49
CA ASP A 117 8.85 4.41 -11.55
C ASP A 117 9.00 3.54 -12.79
N GLY A 118 7.88 3.05 -13.31
CA GLY A 118 7.82 2.20 -14.50
C GLY A 118 8.18 0.73 -14.27
N ASP A 119 8.58 0.32 -13.07
CA ASP A 119 8.73 -1.11 -12.77
C ASP A 119 7.38 -1.83 -12.88
N GLU A 120 7.42 -3.14 -13.14
CA GLU A 120 6.25 -3.99 -13.25
C GLU A 120 6.38 -5.22 -12.35
N LEU A 121 5.27 -5.60 -11.71
CA LEU A 121 5.14 -6.82 -10.92
C LEU A 121 4.04 -7.68 -11.55
N THR A 122 4.28 -8.98 -11.65
CA THR A 122 3.30 -9.93 -12.19
C THR A 122 2.54 -10.61 -11.06
N LEU A 123 1.21 -10.62 -11.15
CA LEU A 123 0.30 -11.31 -10.25
C LEU A 123 -0.71 -12.12 -11.08
N GLY A 124 -0.43 -13.41 -11.27
CA GLY A 124 -1.18 -14.23 -12.21
C GLY A 124 -1.12 -13.68 -13.64
N GLU A 125 -2.28 -13.38 -14.21
CA GLU A 125 -2.41 -12.77 -15.56
C GLU A 125 -2.39 -11.22 -15.52
N GLU A 126 -2.30 -10.61 -14.33
CA GLU A 126 -2.27 -9.16 -14.16
C GLU A 126 -0.83 -8.65 -14.12
N THR A 127 -0.60 -7.49 -14.72
CA THR A 127 0.63 -6.70 -14.58
C THR A 127 0.33 -5.46 -13.75
N ILE A 128 1.03 -5.32 -12.64
CA ILE A 128 0.91 -4.18 -11.73
C ILE A 128 2.06 -3.24 -12.03
N LYS A 129 1.77 -2.07 -12.59
CA LYS A 129 2.74 -1.01 -12.88
C LYS A 129 2.96 -0.12 -11.66
N ILE A 130 4.18 0.22 -11.39
CA ILE A 130 4.55 1.16 -10.34
C ILE A 130 4.59 2.56 -10.93
N ILE A 131 3.82 3.48 -10.34
CA ILE A 131 3.79 4.89 -10.70
C ILE A 131 4.35 5.67 -9.51
N HIS A 132 5.52 6.27 -9.64
CA HIS A 132 6.08 7.12 -8.59
C HIS A 132 5.28 8.42 -8.47
N THR A 133 4.78 8.68 -7.28
CA THR A 133 3.92 9.81 -6.93
C THR A 133 4.45 10.49 -5.66
N PRO A 134 5.62 11.19 -5.77
CA PRO A 134 6.18 11.90 -4.63
C PRO A 134 5.25 13.05 -4.21
N GLY A 135 5.27 13.35 -2.92
CA GLY A 135 4.52 14.48 -2.33
C GLY A 135 4.09 14.20 -0.91
N HIS A 136 3.19 13.26 -0.67
CA HIS A 136 2.84 12.81 0.68
C HIS A 136 4.08 12.25 1.42
N THR A 137 4.83 11.39 0.74
CA THR A 137 6.23 11.05 1.04
C THR A 137 7.07 11.16 -0.22
N TRP A 138 8.40 11.23 -0.09
CA TRP A 138 9.30 11.28 -1.24
C TRP A 138 9.35 9.97 -2.02
N GLY A 139 9.10 8.85 -1.36
CA GLY A 139 9.06 7.53 -1.96
C GLY A 139 7.64 7.02 -2.24
N GLY A 140 6.63 7.89 -2.18
CA GLY A 140 5.24 7.52 -2.46
C GLY A 140 5.08 6.92 -3.86
N VAL A 141 4.38 5.78 -3.94
CA VAL A 141 4.05 5.12 -5.22
C VAL A 141 2.59 4.73 -5.25
N CYS A 142 2.03 4.72 -6.45
CA CYS A 142 0.76 4.06 -6.73
C CYS A 142 1.01 2.73 -7.47
N TYR A 143 0.17 1.74 -7.20
CA TYR A 143 0.17 0.46 -7.90
C TYR A 143 -1.00 0.42 -8.88
N TYR A 144 -0.71 0.38 -10.18
CA TYR A 144 -1.71 0.42 -11.24
C TYR A 144 -1.86 -0.93 -11.93
N ALA A 145 -3.00 -1.56 -11.76
CA ALA A 145 -3.42 -2.77 -12.45
C ALA A 145 -4.22 -2.38 -13.69
N GLU A 146 -3.53 -2.14 -14.82
CA GLU A 146 -4.11 -1.54 -16.04
C GLU A 146 -5.22 -2.40 -16.64
N LYS A 147 -5.00 -3.71 -16.73
CA LYS A 147 -5.99 -4.66 -17.29
C LYS A 147 -7.30 -4.68 -16.50
N SER A 148 -7.20 -4.49 -15.17
CA SER A 148 -8.36 -4.43 -14.28
C SER A 148 -8.92 -3.02 -14.13
N GLY A 149 -8.25 -1.98 -14.63
CA GLY A 149 -8.66 -0.57 -14.50
C GLY A 149 -8.65 -0.08 -13.05
N VAL A 150 -7.66 -0.49 -12.25
CA VAL A 150 -7.60 -0.24 -10.80
C VAL A 150 -6.27 0.40 -10.41
N LEU A 151 -6.33 1.44 -9.58
CA LEU A 151 -5.18 2.12 -8.97
C LEU A 151 -5.28 2.04 -7.45
N PHE A 152 -4.23 1.60 -6.78
CA PHE A 152 -4.05 1.73 -5.34
C PHE A 152 -3.18 2.95 -5.09
N SER A 153 -3.78 4.03 -4.58
CA SER A 153 -3.13 5.34 -4.50
C SER A 153 -2.44 5.61 -3.18
N GLY A 154 -2.58 4.71 -2.19
CA GLY A 154 -2.12 5.04 -0.84
C GLY A 154 -2.72 6.36 -0.39
N ASP A 155 -1.87 7.21 0.16
CA ASP A 155 -2.28 8.51 0.68
C ASP A 155 -2.02 9.68 -0.29
N THR A 156 -1.79 9.38 -1.57
CA THR A 156 -1.64 10.42 -2.59
C THR A 156 -2.99 11.05 -2.93
N LEU A 157 -4.03 10.25 -3.17
CA LEU A 157 -5.35 10.78 -3.57
C LEU A 157 -6.46 10.02 -2.86
N PHE A 158 -7.35 10.77 -2.20
CA PHE A 158 -8.58 10.28 -1.57
C PHE A 158 -9.81 10.78 -2.31
N ARG A 159 -10.97 10.24 -1.97
CA ARG A 159 -12.23 10.78 -2.45
C ARG A 159 -12.48 12.19 -1.87
N GLY A 160 -12.30 13.22 -2.70
CA GLY A 160 -12.53 14.60 -2.34
C GLY A 160 -11.42 15.28 -1.55
N SER A 161 -10.27 14.62 -1.40
CA SER A 161 -9.09 15.21 -0.75
C SER A 161 -7.80 14.56 -1.24
N LEU A 162 -6.69 15.05 -0.74
CA LEU A 162 -5.34 14.54 -1.02
C LEU A 162 -4.57 14.33 0.28
N GLY A 163 -3.44 13.63 0.21
CA GLY A 163 -2.57 13.36 1.34
C GLY A 163 -2.01 14.63 1.96
N ARG A 164 -1.77 14.57 3.27
CA ARG A 164 -1.04 15.63 3.98
C ARG A 164 0.43 15.58 3.59
N THR A 165 1.11 16.71 3.61
CA THR A 165 2.54 16.79 3.25
C THR A 165 3.41 17.36 4.37
N ASP A 166 2.82 17.68 5.52
CA ASP A 166 3.48 18.32 6.66
C ASP A 166 4.33 17.35 7.53
N LEU A 167 4.33 16.07 7.21
CA LEU A 167 5.17 15.04 7.85
C LEU A 167 6.45 14.70 7.05
N GLY A 168 6.99 15.67 6.34
CA GLY A 168 8.22 15.53 5.56
C GLY A 168 8.02 15.39 4.06
N GLY A 169 6.81 15.65 3.58
CA GLY A 169 6.46 15.70 2.16
C GLY A 169 6.54 17.10 1.55
N ASP A 170 5.96 17.26 0.37
CA ASP A 170 5.90 18.51 -0.41
C ASP A 170 4.58 18.63 -1.16
N MET A 171 3.86 19.73 -0.93
CA MET A 171 2.53 19.96 -1.52
C MET A 171 2.56 20.20 -3.03
N ASP A 172 3.59 20.85 -3.53
CA ASP A 172 3.69 21.14 -4.96
C ASP A 172 4.00 19.83 -5.73
N GLU A 173 4.84 18.97 -5.17
CA GLU A 173 5.11 17.63 -5.71
C GLU A 173 3.86 16.75 -5.66
N GLU A 174 3.08 16.78 -4.56
CA GLU A 174 1.83 16.03 -4.43
C GLU A 174 0.82 16.43 -5.51
N LEU A 175 0.62 17.74 -5.71
CA LEU A 175 -0.26 18.25 -6.75
C LEU A 175 0.24 17.91 -8.16
N ASN A 176 1.56 17.93 -8.39
CA ASN A 176 2.16 17.52 -9.66
C ASN A 176 1.92 16.03 -9.92
N SER A 177 2.15 15.19 -8.92
CA SER A 177 1.91 13.75 -8.99
C SER A 177 0.46 13.44 -9.34
N ILE A 178 -0.48 14.05 -8.66
CA ILE A 178 -1.91 13.88 -8.95
C ILE A 178 -2.24 14.31 -10.38
N LYS A 179 -1.89 15.54 -10.76
CA LYS A 179 -2.24 16.12 -12.07
C LYS A 179 -1.60 15.38 -13.25
N LYS A 180 -0.32 15.00 -13.11
CA LYS A 180 0.46 14.46 -14.24
C LYS A 180 0.47 12.95 -14.31
N ARG A 181 0.16 12.25 -13.22
CA ARG A 181 0.31 10.80 -13.13
C ARG A 181 -1.01 10.08 -12.88
N ILE A 182 -1.92 10.66 -12.07
CA ILE A 182 -3.18 10.00 -11.72
C ILE A 182 -4.32 10.49 -12.61
N LEU A 183 -4.51 11.80 -12.74
CA LEU A 183 -5.62 12.36 -13.54
C LEU A 183 -5.43 12.21 -15.06
N THR A 184 -4.31 11.67 -15.52
CA THR A 184 -4.04 11.29 -16.91
C THR A 184 -4.43 9.85 -17.21
N LEU A 185 -4.78 9.05 -16.21
CA LEU A 185 -5.31 7.70 -16.39
C LEU A 185 -6.74 7.74 -16.96
N PRO A 186 -7.23 6.65 -17.57
CA PRO A 186 -8.62 6.56 -18.00
C PRO A 186 -9.58 6.97 -16.88
N GLY A 187 -10.57 7.82 -17.20
CA GLY A 187 -11.46 8.42 -16.20
C GLY A 187 -12.25 7.40 -15.37
N GLU A 188 -12.52 6.23 -15.95
CA GLU A 188 -13.19 5.10 -15.29
C GLU A 188 -12.28 4.29 -14.35
N THR A 189 -10.96 4.58 -14.30
CA THR A 189 -10.04 3.90 -13.39
C THR A 189 -10.51 4.04 -11.95
N LEU A 190 -10.77 2.90 -11.29
CA LEU A 190 -11.15 2.85 -9.89
C LEU A 190 -9.93 3.09 -9.01
N ILE A 191 -10.03 4.06 -8.12
CA ILE A 191 -8.97 4.42 -7.17
C ILE A 191 -9.32 3.89 -5.78
N TYR A 192 -8.44 3.07 -5.24
CA TYR A 192 -8.48 2.50 -3.89
C TYR A 192 -7.44 3.21 -3.01
N PRO A 193 -7.86 4.16 -2.17
CA PRO A 193 -6.95 4.95 -1.34
C PRO A 193 -6.54 4.24 -0.06
N GLY A 194 -5.50 4.74 0.60
CA GLY A 194 -5.06 4.25 1.91
C GLY A 194 -6.11 4.46 3.01
N HIS A 195 -6.92 5.51 2.90
CA HIS A 195 -8.00 5.81 3.84
C HIS A 195 -9.30 6.16 3.13
N GLY A 196 -10.43 5.82 3.78
CA GLY A 196 -11.75 6.18 3.29
C GLY A 196 -12.23 5.38 2.09
N PRO A 197 -13.29 5.83 1.40
CA PRO A 197 -13.91 5.10 0.32
C PRO A 197 -13.17 5.27 -1.01
N SER A 198 -13.37 4.32 -1.93
CA SER A 198 -12.89 4.39 -3.30
C SER A 198 -13.50 5.55 -4.09
N THR A 199 -12.83 5.96 -5.17
CA THR A 199 -13.26 6.98 -6.12
C THR A 199 -12.86 6.58 -7.54
N THR A 200 -12.89 7.53 -8.50
CA THR A 200 -12.41 7.33 -9.87
C THR A 200 -11.48 8.45 -10.29
N ALA A 201 -10.71 8.24 -11.35
CA ALA A 201 -9.78 9.25 -11.88
C ALA A 201 -10.51 10.44 -12.55
N ALA A 202 -11.79 10.30 -12.90
CA ALA A 202 -12.61 11.38 -13.50
C ALA A 202 -13.17 12.37 -12.48
N TRP A 203 -12.76 12.28 -11.24
CA TRP A 203 -13.34 13.08 -10.15
C TRP A 203 -12.70 14.45 -10.01
#